data_1130798555a3b9ea8551f00b400f1f45
#
_entry.id   1130798555a3b9ea8551f00b400f1f45
#
_cell.length_a   1.000
_cell.length_b   1.000
_cell.length_c   1.000
_cell.angle_alpha   90.00
_cell.angle_beta   90.00
_cell.angle_gamma   90.00
#
_symmetry.space_group_name_H-M   'P 1'
#
loop_
_entity.id
_entity.type
_entity.pdbx_description
1 polymer ?
#
loop_
_entity_poly.entity_id
_entity_poly.type
_entity_poly.pdbx_seq_one_letter_code
_entity_poly.pdbx_strand_id
1 'polypeptide(L)'
;MGKRDNTLTRIEFQIMSILWDINHSACVWDILDRYEEPKPAYTTVATNLKILYEKGYIDYFKNKGEGKTHMYVAKLTRAEYARKAMQETKKSLFGGSLKSMLCFFVKEENLTIEEIKELLDIIAQEEEL
;
A
#
# COMPACT_ATOMS: atom_id res chain seq x y z
N MET A 1 3.19 24.03 -7.39
CA MET A 1 2.76 23.31 -7.59
C MET A 1 3.34 22.34 -7.98
N GLY A 2 3.38 21.89 -8.33
CA GLY A 2 4.07 20.93 -8.93
C GLY A 2 4.52 19.74 -8.25
N LYS A 3 4.47 19.70 -6.99
CA LYS A 3 4.86 18.50 -6.34
C LYS A 3 3.77 17.50 -6.49
N ARG A 4 4.06 16.43 -7.19
CA ARG A 4 3.13 15.37 -7.29
C ARG A 4 2.85 14.84 -5.92
N ASP A 5 1.58 14.78 -5.60
CA ASP A 5 1.13 14.14 -4.41
C ASP A 5 1.57 12.68 -4.47
N ASN A 6 2.29 12.22 -3.45
CA ASN A 6 2.78 10.85 -3.41
C ASN A 6 1.71 9.85 -2.99
N THR A 7 0.47 10.31 -2.82
CA THR A 7 -0.62 9.40 -2.52
C THR A 7 -1.03 8.64 -3.76
N LEU A 8 -1.44 7.41 -3.55
CA LEU A 8 -1.93 6.57 -4.63
C LEU A 8 -3.41 6.88 -4.89
N THR A 9 -3.78 6.86 -6.16
CA THR A 9 -5.19 6.89 -6.50
C THR A 9 -5.82 5.56 -6.09
N ARG A 10 -7.14 5.49 -6.13
CA ARG A 10 -7.86 4.28 -5.74
C ARG A 10 -7.42 3.07 -6.56
N ILE A 11 -7.33 3.22 -7.89
CA ILE A 11 -6.93 2.09 -8.73
C ILE A 11 -5.47 1.74 -8.54
N GLU A 12 -4.62 2.74 -8.36
CA GLU A 12 -3.21 2.50 -8.08
C GLU A 12 -3.03 1.72 -6.79
N PHE A 13 -3.79 2.08 -5.76
CA PHE A 13 -3.72 1.39 -4.49
C PHE A 13 -4.21 -0.05 -4.60
N GLN A 14 -5.27 -0.28 -5.37
CA GLN A 14 -5.76 -1.63 -5.62
C GLN A 14 -4.68 -2.49 -6.26
N ILE A 15 -4.01 -1.96 -7.28
CA ILE A 15 -2.94 -2.67 -7.97
C ILE A 15 -1.78 -2.96 -7.02
N MET A 16 -1.36 -1.95 -6.26
CA MET A 16 -0.28 -2.15 -5.30
C MET A 16 -0.64 -3.18 -4.24
N SER A 17 -1.88 -3.16 -3.76
CA SER A 17 -2.35 -4.14 -2.77
C SER A 17 -2.25 -5.55 -3.31
N ILE A 18 -2.62 -5.73 -4.58
CA ILE A 18 -2.52 -7.04 -5.23
C ILE A 18 -1.05 -7.47 -5.36
N LEU A 19 -0.18 -6.56 -5.78
CA LEU A 19 1.23 -6.86 -5.91
C LEU A 19 1.87 -7.22 -4.57
N TRP A 20 1.49 -6.51 -3.51
CA TRP A 20 1.99 -6.82 -2.17
C TRP A 20 1.51 -8.20 -1.71
N ASP A 21 0.25 -8.54 -2.02
CA ASP A 21 -0.31 -9.85 -1.64
C ASP A 21 0.34 -10.99 -2.42
N ILE A 22 0.60 -10.78 -3.70
CA ILE A 22 1.25 -11.80 -4.53
C ILE A 22 2.68 -12.04 -4.05
N ASN A 23 3.36 -10.98 -3.68
CA ASN A 23 4.73 -11.04 -3.12
C ASN A 23 5.76 -11.66 -4.04
N HIS A 24 5.52 -11.60 -5.35
CA HIS A 24 6.49 -11.96 -6.39
C HIS A 24 6.08 -11.22 -7.66
N SER A 25 6.87 -11.37 -8.72
CA SER A 25 6.55 -10.67 -9.96
C SER A 25 5.25 -11.20 -10.58
N ALA A 26 4.55 -10.32 -11.26
CA ALA A 26 3.25 -10.63 -11.84
C ALA A 26 3.06 -9.86 -13.15
N CYS A 27 2.40 -10.47 -14.11
CA CYS A 27 2.00 -9.77 -15.33
C CYS A 27 0.60 -9.17 -15.14
N VAL A 28 0.13 -8.44 -16.15
CA VAL A 28 -1.19 -7.79 -16.07
C VAL A 28 -2.30 -8.81 -15.82
N TRP A 29 -2.23 -9.97 -16.50
CA TRP A 29 -3.26 -11.00 -16.34
C TRP A 29 -3.29 -11.57 -14.92
N ASP A 30 -2.12 -11.74 -14.31
CA ASP A 30 -2.04 -12.20 -12.92
C ASP A 30 -2.72 -11.21 -11.97
N ILE A 31 -2.53 -9.92 -12.24
CA ILE A 31 -3.16 -8.88 -11.43
C ILE A 31 -4.67 -8.89 -11.63
N LEU A 32 -5.12 -8.99 -12.89
CA LEU A 32 -6.55 -9.04 -13.19
C LEU A 32 -7.24 -10.23 -12.55
N ASP A 33 -6.55 -11.36 -12.47
CA ASP A 33 -7.10 -12.56 -11.85
C ASP A 33 -7.41 -12.36 -10.37
N ARG A 34 -6.74 -11.41 -9.73
CA ARG A 34 -6.97 -11.12 -8.30
C ARG A 34 -8.06 -10.09 -8.06
N TYR A 35 -8.54 -9.43 -9.11
CA TYR A 35 -9.63 -8.46 -8.97
C TYR A 35 -10.96 -9.18 -8.86
N GLU A 36 -11.84 -8.65 -8.01
CA GLU A 36 -13.23 -9.08 -7.97
C GLU A 36 -14.02 -8.37 -9.06
N GLU A 37 -15.12 -8.99 -9.49
CA GLU A 37 -15.99 -8.37 -10.46
C GLU A 37 -16.68 -7.11 -9.89
N PRO A 38 -16.84 -6.05 -10.68
CA PRO A 38 -16.40 -5.90 -12.05
C PRO A 38 -14.90 -5.58 -12.15
N LYS A 39 -14.21 -6.33 -12.99
CA LYS A 39 -12.76 -6.12 -13.17
C LYS A 39 -12.50 -4.93 -14.06
N PRO A 40 -11.41 -4.20 -13.83
CA PRO A 40 -11.03 -3.14 -14.76
C PRO A 40 -10.56 -3.73 -16.08
N ALA A 41 -10.52 -2.90 -17.11
CA ALA A 41 -10.01 -3.34 -18.41
C ALA A 41 -8.50 -3.57 -18.32
N TYR A 42 -8.01 -4.46 -19.17
CA TYR A 42 -6.58 -4.72 -19.29
C TYR A 42 -5.80 -3.42 -19.50
N THR A 43 -6.27 -2.57 -20.40
CA THR A 43 -5.61 -1.30 -20.71
C THR A 43 -5.58 -0.37 -19.51
N THR A 44 -6.61 -0.38 -18.68
CA THR A 44 -6.65 0.43 -17.48
C THR A 44 -5.55 0.00 -16.50
N VAL A 45 -5.41 -1.30 -16.29
CA VAL A 45 -4.36 -1.82 -15.42
C VAL A 45 -2.98 -1.51 -15.98
N ALA A 46 -2.78 -1.75 -17.28
CA ALA A 46 -1.50 -1.51 -17.93
C ALA A 46 -1.09 -0.04 -17.82
N THR A 47 -2.03 0.88 -18.06
CA THR A 47 -1.77 2.32 -17.96
C THR A 47 -1.37 2.70 -16.53
N ASN A 48 -2.10 2.18 -15.55
CA ASN A 48 -1.80 2.48 -14.16
C ASN A 48 -0.47 1.90 -13.70
N LEU A 49 -0.09 0.75 -14.23
CA LEU A 49 1.23 0.17 -13.94
C LEU A 49 2.34 1.08 -14.48
N LYS A 50 2.15 1.65 -15.65
CA LYS A 50 3.11 2.61 -16.18
C LYS A 50 3.26 3.82 -15.27
N ILE A 51 2.13 4.34 -14.79
CA ILE A 51 2.14 5.48 -13.89
C ILE A 51 2.84 5.12 -12.57
N LEU A 52 2.55 3.93 -12.03
CA LEU A 52 3.19 3.46 -10.81
C LEU A 52 4.70 3.32 -10.98
N TYR A 53 5.12 2.84 -12.15
CA TYR A 53 6.55 2.77 -12.44
C TYR A 53 7.18 4.16 -12.47
N GLU A 54 6.52 5.11 -13.10
CA GLU A 54 7.00 6.49 -13.17
C GLU A 54 7.07 7.14 -11.79
N LYS A 55 6.15 6.77 -10.92
CA LYS A 55 6.15 7.27 -9.54
C LYS A 55 7.19 6.57 -8.65
N GLY A 56 7.80 5.50 -9.13
CA GLY A 56 8.83 4.79 -8.38
C GLY A 56 8.32 3.72 -7.44
N TYR A 57 7.06 3.31 -7.56
CA TYR A 57 6.47 2.31 -6.68
C TYR A 57 6.74 0.88 -7.11
N ILE A 58 7.00 0.66 -8.40
CA ILE A 58 7.22 -0.67 -8.95
C ILE A 58 8.39 -0.65 -9.92
N ASP A 59 8.95 -1.83 -10.14
CA ASP A 59 9.88 -2.08 -11.23
C ASP A 59 9.24 -3.08 -12.19
N TYR A 60 9.80 -3.20 -13.36
CA TYR A 60 9.35 -4.20 -14.31
C TYR A 60 10.52 -4.75 -15.10
N PHE A 61 10.33 -5.93 -15.63
CA PHE A 61 11.30 -6.56 -16.51
C PHE A 61 10.55 -7.40 -17.52
N LYS A 62 11.19 -7.68 -18.64
CA LYS A 62 10.61 -8.57 -19.63
C LYS A 62 10.96 -10.01 -19.29
N ASN A 63 9.94 -10.85 -19.27
CA ASN A 63 10.16 -12.25 -19.04
C ASN A 63 10.88 -12.81 -20.27
N LYS A 64 12.00 -13.50 -20.06
CA LYS A 64 12.78 -14.05 -21.16
C LYS A 64 12.16 -15.32 -21.74
N GLY A 65 11.10 -15.81 -21.15
CA GLY A 65 10.40 -16.95 -21.65
C GLY A 65 9.50 -16.62 -22.84
N GLU A 66 8.59 -17.51 -23.13
CA GLU A 66 7.65 -17.31 -24.22
C GLU A 66 6.79 -16.09 -23.99
N GLY A 67 6.55 -15.33 -25.04
CA GLY A 67 5.60 -14.24 -25.02
C GLY A 67 6.12 -12.87 -24.64
N LYS A 68 7.37 -12.73 -24.26
CA LYS A 68 7.98 -11.41 -23.94
C LYS A 68 7.10 -10.55 -23.05
N THR A 69 6.45 -11.16 -22.08
CA THR A 69 5.50 -10.48 -21.20
C THR A 69 6.25 -9.63 -20.20
N HIS A 70 5.73 -8.44 -19.96
CA HIS A 70 6.25 -7.60 -18.89
C HIS A 70 5.80 -8.16 -17.54
N MET A 71 6.76 -8.28 -16.63
CA MET A 71 6.51 -8.70 -15.26
C MET A 71 6.76 -7.52 -14.34
N TYR A 72 5.88 -7.32 -13.40
CA TYR A 72 5.92 -6.18 -12.48
C TYR A 72 6.14 -6.66 -11.06
N VAL A 73 6.90 -5.88 -10.29
CA VAL A 73 7.20 -6.23 -8.92
C VAL A 73 7.18 -4.96 -8.07
N ALA A 74 6.65 -5.06 -6.86
CA ALA A 74 6.61 -3.91 -5.97
C ALA A 74 8.03 -3.54 -5.53
N LYS A 75 8.38 -2.28 -5.73
CA LYS A 75 9.65 -1.73 -5.28
C LYS A 75 9.48 -1.12 -3.90
N LEU A 76 8.35 -0.45 -3.66
CA LEU A 76 8.01 0.10 -2.36
C LEU A 76 7.20 -0.96 -1.61
N THR A 77 7.61 -1.29 -0.40
CA THR A 77 6.90 -2.30 0.40
C THR A 77 5.63 -1.71 1.00
N ARG A 78 4.72 -2.60 1.40
CA ARG A 78 3.50 -2.18 2.10
C ARG A 78 3.84 -1.39 3.36
N ALA A 79 4.82 -1.86 4.12
CA ALA A 79 5.24 -1.18 5.35
C ALA A 79 5.78 0.22 5.07
N GLU A 80 6.58 0.35 4.00
CA GLU A 80 7.09 1.67 3.61
C GLU A 80 5.97 2.62 3.22
N TYR A 81 4.99 2.11 2.48
CA TYR A 81 3.84 2.93 2.09
C TYR A 81 3.01 3.31 3.32
N ALA A 82 2.76 2.36 4.21
CA ALA A 82 1.99 2.62 5.44
C ALA A 82 2.68 3.67 6.30
N ARG A 83 4.02 3.63 6.38
CA ARG A 83 4.78 4.61 7.13
C ARG A 83 4.60 6.01 6.56
N LYS A 84 4.66 6.14 5.24
CA LYS A 84 4.44 7.43 4.58
C LYS A 84 3.02 7.93 4.80
N ALA A 85 2.05 7.05 4.64
CA ALA A 85 0.63 7.39 4.81
C ALA A 85 0.35 7.86 6.24
N MET A 86 0.93 7.19 7.21
CA MET A 86 0.78 7.56 8.62
C MET A 86 1.36 8.94 8.89
N GLN A 87 2.55 9.22 8.37
CA GLN A 87 3.19 10.52 8.57
C GLN A 87 2.38 11.65 7.94
N GLU A 88 1.83 11.42 6.75
CA GLU A 88 1.00 12.41 6.08
C GLU A 88 -0.28 12.66 6.86
N THR A 89 -0.93 11.59 7.33
CA THR A 89 -2.15 11.71 8.10
C THR A 89 -1.90 12.47 9.41
N LYS A 90 -0.83 12.12 10.10
CA LYS A 90 -0.47 12.79 11.34
C LYS A 90 -0.27 14.28 11.11
N LYS A 91 0.44 14.62 10.05
CA LYS A 91 0.74 16.02 9.73
C LYS A 91 -0.50 16.79 9.30
N SER A 92 -1.27 16.23 8.36
CA SER A 92 -2.37 16.97 7.74
C SER A 92 -3.62 17.03 8.61
N LEU A 93 -3.92 15.97 9.35
CA LEU A 93 -5.17 15.91 10.13
C LEU A 93 -4.98 16.13 11.61
N PHE A 94 -3.78 15.94 12.13
CA PHE A 94 -3.54 16.02 13.58
C PHE A 94 -2.43 17.00 13.94
N GLY A 95 -2.12 17.92 13.04
CA GLY A 95 -1.13 18.96 13.32
C GLY A 95 0.25 18.43 13.71
N GLY A 96 0.59 17.24 13.25
CA GLY A 96 1.87 16.61 13.56
C GLY A 96 1.92 15.92 14.91
N SER A 97 0.80 15.88 15.64
CA SER A 97 0.77 15.31 16.99
C SER A 97 0.39 13.84 16.99
N LEU A 98 1.35 12.98 17.28
CA LEU A 98 1.08 11.55 17.45
C LEU A 98 0.10 11.29 18.57
N LYS A 99 0.24 12.05 19.67
CA LYS A 99 -0.66 11.90 20.80
C LYS A 99 -2.12 12.16 20.41
N SER A 100 -2.35 13.24 19.66
CA SER A 100 -3.70 13.58 19.20
C SER A 100 -4.25 12.49 18.27
N MET A 101 -3.42 11.99 17.38
CA MET A 101 -3.83 10.95 16.44
C MET A 101 -4.21 9.67 17.17
N LEU A 102 -3.39 9.23 18.12
CA LEU A 102 -3.67 8.03 18.90
C LEU A 102 -4.90 8.17 19.76
N CYS A 103 -5.08 9.33 20.40
CA CYS A 103 -6.29 9.59 21.19
C CYS A 103 -7.53 9.53 20.33
N PHE A 104 -7.45 10.09 19.13
CA PHE A 104 -8.57 10.05 18.19
C PHE A 104 -8.95 8.60 17.84
N PHE A 105 -7.96 7.79 17.49
CA PHE A 105 -8.22 6.38 17.14
C PHE A 105 -8.81 5.60 18.31
N VAL A 106 -8.25 5.80 19.49
CA VAL A 106 -8.75 5.10 20.69
C VAL A 106 -10.23 5.42 20.94
N LYS A 107 -10.59 6.71 20.81
CA LYS A 107 -11.97 7.14 21.01
C LYS A 107 -12.89 6.65 19.92
N GLU A 108 -12.46 6.74 18.67
CA GLU A 108 -13.30 6.31 17.54
C GLU A 108 -13.57 4.81 17.58
N GLU A 109 -12.59 4.02 18.00
CA GLU A 109 -12.74 2.57 18.06
C GLU A 109 -13.32 2.10 19.38
N ASN A 110 -13.57 3.01 20.30
CA ASN A 110 -14.12 2.69 21.64
C ASN A 110 -13.29 1.64 22.37
N LEU A 111 -11.96 1.79 22.29
CA LEU A 111 -11.07 0.84 22.94
C LEU A 111 -11.17 0.94 24.46
N THR A 112 -11.25 -0.22 25.11
CA THR A 112 -11.24 -0.29 26.56
C THR A 112 -9.79 -0.22 27.07
N ILE A 113 -9.66 0.06 28.37
CA ILE A 113 -8.33 0.06 29.00
C ILE A 113 -7.68 -1.32 28.88
N GLU A 114 -8.48 -2.38 29.00
CA GLU A 114 -7.99 -3.75 28.87
C GLU A 114 -7.43 -4.00 27.46
N GLU A 115 -8.15 -3.53 26.43
CA GLU A 115 -7.70 -3.67 25.04
C GLU A 115 -6.41 -2.90 24.80
N ILE A 116 -6.29 -1.71 25.39
CA ILE A 116 -5.07 -0.90 25.27
C ILE A 116 -3.90 -1.63 25.93
N LYS A 117 -4.14 -2.22 27.11
CA LYS A 117 -3.09 -2.98 27.79
C LYS A 117 -2.65 -4.19 26.99
N GLU A 118 -3.59 -4.89 26.34
CA GLU A 118 -3.26 -6.00 25.45
C GLU A 118 -2.35 -5.56 24.31
N LEU A 119 -2.68 -4.43 23.70
CA LEU A 119 -1.86 -3.88 22.61
C LEU A 119 -0.45 -3.56 23.08
N LEU A 120 -0.32 -2.97 24.27
CA LEU A 120 0.99 -2.68 24.83
C LEU A 120 1.80 -3.93 25.07
N ASP A 121 1.16 -4.99 25.55
CA ASP A 121 1.82 -6.27 25.76
C ASP A 121 2.30 -6.89 24.45
N ILE A 122 1.48 -6.83 23.43
CA ILE A 122 1.84 -7.34 22.09
C ILE A 122 3.07 -6.59 21.56
N ILE A 123 3.04 -5.26 21.67
CA ILE A 123 4.15 -4.42 21.20
C ILE A 123 5.44 -4.76 21.94
N ALA A 124 5.34 -4.91 23.27
CA ALA A 124 6.51 -5.25 24.08
C ALA A 124 7.11 -6.60 23.70
N GLN A 125 6.26 -7.58 23.36
CA GLN A 125 6.73 -8.89 22.93
C GLN A 125 7.42 -8.82 21.57
N GLU A 126 6.89 -8.03 20.66
CA GLU A 126 7.48 -7.86 19.33
C GLU A 126 8.86 -7.22 19.39
N GLU A 127 9.06 -6.30 20.32
CA GLU A 127 10.37 -5.66 20.48
C GLU A 127 11.47 -6.62 20.92
N GLU A 128 11.08 -7.71 21.54
CA GLU A 128 12.05 -8.72 21.99
C GLU A 128 12.50 -9.66 20.86
N LEU A 129 11.83 -9.56 19.73
CA LEU A 129 12.19 -10.37 18.56
C LEU A 129 13.23 -9.62 17.67
#